data_7cb92dfb4e5bef9125732594f74e1dea
#
_entry.id   7cb92dfb4e5bef9125732594f74e1dea
#
_cell.length_a   1.000
_cell.length_b   1.000
_cell.length_c   1.000
_cell.angle_alpha   90.00
_cell.angle_beta   90.00
_cell.angle_gamma   90.00
#
_symmetry.space_group_name_H-M   'P 1'
#
loop_
_entity.id
_entity.type
_entity.pdbx_description
1 polymer ?
#
loop_
_entity_poly.entity_id
_entity_poly.type
_entity_poly.pdbx_seq_one_letter_code
_entity_poly.pdbx_strand_id
1 'polypeptide(L)'
;MRVLDSTERKLLALLLVASGWLFVYFDRLNNPNELVRVYMARAMLEHGTYAIGERRAADDGFRDGGPVYSDWGYVNDKALVCDDPRARPPSCSGKLYAAKAPGASFLAVPVLGLLKLALGREPSRTAAVFLLRWVFCIVPTALFWIATRRFLLRSGTPPPAALACALAGALGSLSFTYGQMFAGHQLAALGLGTAFLAAFWPARSTSRPAPTSPRAALLFGFAAGFAVCCEYPSAPAALLLGGAWLWFGRASPRALAMAALGAALPLLAMAHFHWSAFGSPWTTPYSHLENPEFVRDIAPGFLGISAPTWGRFHGSLFAPYLGLFFWAPWIALAVGAMPLLLRKRHPAGTAAALVVAYYLVFQVTHALWRSGWVVGPRYLTPVVPFAAAAAGLAIAQLTAAARPWAVALLGASGAAAIAATGLASTVCQAFPLEVYNPLVEVVWPLLSHGYVPRNLLQQAGVPGLWSALPVLAALATAIALLLTAPLRIDPVARRPERLALAIAALLGLAQWTATAGDSPAHSGAVRFLASVWEPNPPPGAQPFSPR
;
A
#
# COMPACT_ATOMS: atom_id res chain seq x y z
N MET A 1 26.61 -1.78 3.00
CA MET A 1 25.50 -1.75 4.00
C MET A 1 26.11 -1.65 5.40
N ARG A 2 25.69 -0.67 6.21
CA ARG A 2 26.06 -0.69 7.65
C ARG A 2 25.24 -1.78 8.33
N VAL A 3 25.86 -2.52 9.24
CA VAL A 3 25.19 -3.51 10.09
C VAL A 3 24.03 -2.83 10.84
N LEU A 4 22.91 -3.52 10.98
CA LEU A 4 21.76 -3.05 11.74
C LEU A 4 22.14 -2.90 13.22
N ASP A 5 21.81 -1.76 13.84
CA ASP A 5 21.95 -1.57 15.28
C ASP A 5 20.91 -2.42 16.06
N SER A 6 21.02 -2.44 17.39
CA SER A 6 20.12 -3.25 18.25
C SER A 6 18.65 -2.83 18.08
N THR A 7 18.36 -1.53 18.02
CA THR A 7 17.00 -1.01 17.82
C THR A 7 16.45 -1.40 16.46
N GLU A 8 17.27 -1.34 15.42
CA GLU A 8 16.87 -1.70 14.06
C GLU A 8 16.60 -3.19 13.90
N ARG A 9 17.39 -4.05 14.56
CA ARG A 9 17.14 -5.50 14.57
C ARG A 9 15.81 -5.82 15.27
N LYS A 10 15.52 -5.18 16.40
CA LYS A 10 14.24 -5.33 17.12
C LYS A 10 13.07 -4.81 16.30
N LEU A 11 13.24 -3.65 15.63
CA LEU A 11 12.23 -3.09 14.74
C LEU A 11 11.98 -4.01 13.55
N LEU A 12 13.04 -4.54 12.91
CA LEU A 12 12.91 -5.48 11.81
C LEU A 12 12.14 -6.73 12.24
N ALA A 13 12.51 -7.35 13.36
CA ALA A 13 11.83 -8.53 13.89
C ALA A 13 10.34 -8.25 14.15
N LEU A 14 10.04 -7.13 14.82
CA LEU A 14 8.66 -6.71 15.11
C LEU A 14 7.84 -6.53 13.82
N LEU A 15 8.40 -5.84 12.81
CA LEU A 15 7.70 -5.61 11.54
C LEU A 15 7.50 -6.91 10.76
N LEU A 16 8.49 -7.81 10.73
CA LEU A 16 8.37 -9.10 10.05
C LEU A 16 7.35 -10.01 10.73
N VAL A 17 7.30 -10.04 12.07
CA VAL A 17 6.29 -10.80 12.80
C VAL A 17 4.90 -10.22 12.56
N ALA A 18 4.73 -8.89 12.67
CA ALA A 18 3.44 -8.25 12.45
C ALA A 18 2.91 -8.49 11.03
N SER A 19 3.76 -8.36 10.00
CA SER A 19 3.33 -8.41 8.60
C SER A 19 3.36 -9.82 7.97
N GLY A 20 4.18 -10.73 8.48
CA GLY A 20 4.45 -12.01 7.84
C GLY A 20 3.92 -13.24 8.58
N TRP A 21 3.47 -13.09 9.83
CA TRP A 21 2.98 -14.22 10.63
C TRP A 21 1.68 -14.81 10.10
N LEU A 22 0.74 -13.95 9.70
CA LEU A 22 -0.55 -14.33 9.15
C LEU A 22 -0.50 -14.27 7.63
N PHE A 23 -0.96 -15.31 6.98
CA PHE A 23 -1.16 -15.34 5.53
C PHE A 23 -2.62 -15.05 5.20
N VAL A 24 -2.96 -13.78 5.08
CA VAL A 24 -4.31 -13.31 4.75
C VAL A 24 -4.57 -13.51 3.26
N TYR A 25 -4.91 -14.73 2.87
CA TYR A 25 -5.19 -15.12 1.51
C TYR A 25 -6.33 -16.13 1.46
N PHE A 26 -7.37 -15.81 0.70
CA PHE A 26 -8.55 -16.64 0.52
C PHE A 26 -8.67 -17.00 -0.96
N ASP A 27 -8.57 -18.28 -1.28
CA ASP A 27 -8.58 -18.76 -2.67
C ASP A 27 -9.87 -18.38 -3.41
N ARG A 28 -10.99 -18.28 -2.71
CA ARG A 28 -12.30 -17.89 -3.25
C ARG A 28 -12.51 -16.39 -3.36
N LEU A 29 -11.86 -15.59 -2.50
CA LEU A 29 -11.85 -14.14 -2.61
C LEU A 29 -10.76 -13.74 -3.61
N ASN A 30 -11.04 -13.94 -4.87
CA ASN A 30 -10.11 -13.66 -5.96
C ASN A 30 -9.75 -12.16 -5.99
N ASN A 31 -8.71 -11.76 -5.23
CA ASN A 31 -8.25 -10.37 -5.23
C ASN A 31 -7.60 -10.03 -6.59
N PRO A 32 -8.33 -9.38 -7.50
CA PRO A 32 -7.85 -9.18 -8.86
C PRO A 32 -6.64 -8.26 -8.93
N ASN A 33 -6.49 -7.35 -7.98
CA ASN A 33 -5.35 -6.44 -7.92
C ASN A 33 -4.01 -7.14 -7.75
N GLU A 34 -4.01 -8.28 -7.09
CA GLU A 34 -2.83 -9.10 -6.88
C GLU A 34 -2.73 -10.16 -7.98
N LEU A 35 -3.81 -10.91 -8.18
CA LEU A 35 -3.78 -12.10 -9.01
C LEU A 35 -3.55 -11.82 -10.49
N VAL A 36 -4.14 -10.77 -11.06
CA VAL A 36 -3.93 -10.48 -12.48
C VAL A 36 -2.47 -10.18 -12.82
N ARG A 37 -1.70 -9.64 -11.87
CA ARG A 37 -0.26 -9.41 -12.01
C ARG A 37 0.54 -10.71 -11.99
N VAL A 38 0.14 -11.65 -11.13
CA VAL A 38 0.76 -12.98 -11.05
C VAL A 38 0.44 -13.81 -12.31
N TYR A 39 -0.80 -13.69 -12.83
CA TYR A 39 -1.19 -14.31 -14.10
C TYR A 39 -0.31 -13.82 -15.26
N MET A 40 -0.12 -12.50 -15.38
CA MET A 40 0.74 -11.94 -16.42
C MET A 40 2.21 -12.39 -16.27
N ALA A 41 2.72 -12.47 -15.03
CA ALA A 41 4.08 -12.96 -14.78
C ALA A 41 4.23 -14.43 -15.21
N ARG A 42 3.23 -15.26 -14.93
CA ARG A 42 3.19 -16.66 -15.36
C ARG A 42 3.12 -16.77 -16.90
N ALA A 43 2.26 -15.96 -17.54
CA ALA A 43 2.17 -15.93 -19.00
C ALA A 43 3.51 -15.58 -19.68
N MET A 44 4.24 -14.61 -19.12
CA MET A 44 5.59 -14.27 -19.59
C MET A 44 6.58 -15.41 -19.41
N LEU A 45 6.55 -16.06 -18.25
CA LEU A 45 7.50 -17.12 -17.91
C LEU A 45 7.28 -18.40 -18.74
N GLU A 46 6.03 -18.80 -18.91
CA GLU A 46 5.69 -20.11 -19.50
C GLU A 46 5.42 -20.04 -21.01
N HIS A 47 4.90 -18.90 -21.48
CA HIS A 47 4.42 -18.78 -22.86
C HIS A 47 5.09 -17.63 -23.64
N GLY A 48 6.01 -16.88 -23.02
CA GLY A 48 6.71 -15.77 -23.68
C GLY A 48 5.77 -14.65 -24.16
N THR A 49 4.58 -14.51 -23.54
CA THR A 49 3.56 -13.53 -23.92
C THR A 49 3.07 -12.72 -22.72
N TYR A 50 2.54 -11.52 -22.99
CA TYR A 50 1.83 -10.73 -21.99
C TYR A 50 0.35 -11.11 -21.84
N ALA A 51 -0.21 -11.85 -22.82
CA ALA A 51 -1.60 -12.28 -22.78
C ALA A 51 -1.80 -13.36 -21.70
N ILE A 52 -2.73 -13.11 -20.78
CA ILE A 52 -3.08 -14.05 -19.69
C ILE A 52 -4.07 -15.11 -20.15
N GLY A 53 -4.74 -14.89 -21.27
CA GLY A 53 -5.70 -15.78 -21.87
C GLY A 53 -6.27 -15.19 -23.16
N GLU A 54 -7.34 -15.79 -23.64
CA GLU A 54 -8.06 -15.38 -24.84
C GLU A 54 -9.57 -15.52 -24.64
N ARG A 55 -10.33 -14.71 -25.35
CA ARG A 55 -11.79 -14.81 -25.47
C ARG A 55 -12.14 -15.32 -26.86
N ARG A 56 -12.97 -16.33 -26.92
CA ARG A 56 -13.45 -16.91 -28.18
C ARG A 56 -14.97 -16.88 -28.25
N ALA A 57 -15.52 -16.77 -29.46
CA ALA A 57 -16.94 -16.96 -29.70
C ALA A 57 -17.34 -18.42 -29.33
N ALA A 58 -18.50 -18.58 -28.74
CA ALA A 58 -19.13 -19.84 -28.41
C ALA A 58 -20.63 -19.79 -28.76
N ASP A 59 -21.30 -20.93 -28.78
CA ASP A 59 -22.73 -21.00 -29.15
C ASP A 59 -23.64 -20.14 -28.26
N ASP A 60 -23.24 -19.98 -26.98
CA ASP A 60 -23.94 -19.21 -25.97
C ASP A 60 -23.35 -17.79 -25.74
N GLY A 61 -22.52 -17.29 -26.65
CA GLY A 61 -21.89 -15.97 -26.56
C GLY A 61 -20.36 -16.00 -26.64
N PHE A 62 -19.67 -15.63 -25.56
CA PHE A 62 -18.20 -15.62 -25.49
C PHE A 62 -17.69 -16.37 -24.28
N ARG A 63 -16.60 -17.11 -24.45
CA ARG A 63 -15.90 -17.82 -23.36
C ARG A 63 -14.46 -17.36 -23.25
N ASP A 64 -14.04 -17.12 -22.00
CA ASP A 64 -12.65 -16.86 -21.65
C ASP A 64 -11.92 -18.18 -21.40
N GLY A 65 -10.69 -18.29 -21.90
CA GLY A 65 -9.86 -19.47 -21.76
C GLY A 65 -8.38 -19.14 -22.00
N GLY A 66 -7.62 -20.15 -22.42
CA GLY A 66 -6.20 -20.03 -22.67
C GLY A 66 -5.35 -20.50 -21.49
N PRO A 67 -4.03 -20.64 -21.69
CA PRO A 67 -3.19 -21.46 -20.81
C PRO A 67 -3.27 -21.09 -19.33
N VAL A 68 -3.01 -19.81 -18.98
CA VAL A 68 -3.00 -19.38 -17.57
C VAL A 68 -4.41 -19.26 -17.01
N TYR A 69 -5.33 -18.73 -17.82
CA TYR A 69 -6.71 -18.50 -17.40
C TYR A 69 -7.47 -19.80 -17.14
N SER A 70 -7.29 -20.80 -18.00
CA SER A 70 -7.92 -22.12 -17.84
C SER A 70 -7.42 -22.86 -16.60
N ASP A 71 -6.12 -22.75 -16.28
CA ASP A 71 -5.52 -23.42 -15.12
C ASP A 71 -5.91 -22.78 -13.78
N TRP A 72 -5.87 -21.45 -13.71
CA TRP A 72 -6.05 -20.72 -12.46
C TRP A 72 -7.44 -20.11 -12.29
N GLY A 73 -8.28 -20.24 -13.31
CA GLY A 73 -9.67 -19.79 -13.30
C GLY A 73 -9.83 -18.30 -13.54
N TYR A 74 -11.05 -17.84 -13.26
CA TYR A 74 -11.45 -16.45 -13.49
C TYR A 74 -10.62 -15.46 -12.69
N VAL A 75 -10.26 -14.34 -13.33
CA VAL A 75 -9.71 -13.14 -12.68
C VAL A 75 -10.43 -11.91 -13.24
N ASN A 76 -10.76 -10.94 -12.41
CA ASN A 76 -11.26 -9.63 -12.80
C ASN A 76 -10.08 -8.71 -13.19
N ASP A 77 -10.34 -7.43 -13.46
CA ASP A 77 -9.33 -6.43 -13.86
C ASP A 77 -8.58 -6.80 -15.14
N LYS A 78 -9.33 -7.27 -16.16
CA LYS A 78 -8.81 -7.62 -17.48
C LYS A 78 -9.01 -6.49 -18.50
N ALA A 79 -8.10 -6.41 -19.45
CA ALA A 79 -8.24 -5.70 -20.71
C ALA A 79 -8.44 -6.72 -21.82
N LEU A 80 -9.36 -6.46 -22.73
CA LEU A 80 -9.63 -7.28 -23.92
C LEU A 80 -9.26 -6.50 -25.17
N VAL A 81 -8.29 -7.01 -25.93
CA VAL A 81 -7.93 -6.48 -27.25
C VAL A 81 -8.62 -7.35 -28.29
N CYS A 82 -9.62 -6.77 -28.96
CA CYS A 82 -10.43 -7.47 -29.97
C CYS A 82 -9.60 -7.80 -31.22
N ASP A 83 -9.84 -8.98 -31.79
CA ASP A 83 -9.23 -9.39 -33.08
C ASP A 83 -9.72 -8.51 -34.23
N ASP A 84 -11.02 -8.13 -34.24
CA ASP A 84 -11.55 -7.10 -35.15
C ASP A 84 -11.36 -5.70 -34.53
N PRO A 85 -10.58 -4.80 -35.16
CA PRO A 85 -10.36 -3.44 -34.65
C PRO A 85 -11.65 -2.58 -34.57
N ARG A 86 -12.72 -2.98 -35.24
CA ARG A 86 -14.02 -2.28 -35.21
C ARG A 86 -14.89 -2.73 -34.05
N ALA A 87 -14.65 -3.93 -33.53
CA ALA A 87 -15.36 -4.46 -32.37
C ALA A 87 -14.91 -3.77 -31.06
N ARG A 88 -15.73 -3.87 -30.05
CA ARG A 88 -15.45 -3.28 -28.71
C ARG A 88 -15.71 -4.31 -27.60
N PRO A 89 -14.90 -4.29 -26.54
CA PRO A 89 -15.22 -5.06 -25.34
C PRO A 89 -16.62 -4.73 -24.80
N PRO A 90 -17.33 -5.69 -24.19
CA PRO A 90 -16.93 -7.08 -23.96
C PRO A 90 -17.30 -8.05 -25.09
N SER A 91 -17.97 -7.61 -26.15
CA SER A 91 -18.63 -8.46 -27.15
C SER A 91 -17.74 -8.72 -28.37
N CYS A 92 -16.55 -9.25 -28.17
CA CYS A 92 -15.61 -9.61 -29.24
C CYS A 92 -14.71 -10.77 -28.82
N SER A 93 -14.23 -11.53 -29.82
CA SER A 93 -13.08 -12.44 -29.65
C SER A 93 -11.78 -11.64 -29.58
N GLY A 94 -10.78 -12.14 -28.85
CA GLY A 94 -9.50 -11.46 -28.74
C GLY A 94 -8.64 -11.92 -27.57
N LYS A 95 -7.53 -11.22 -27.35
CA LYS A 95 -6.56 -11.53 -26.29
C LYS A 95 -6.88 -10.80 -24.98
N LEU A 96 -6.77 -11.52 -23.88
CA LEU A 96 -6.95 -10.98 -22.53
C LEU A 96 -5.59 -10.59 -21.94
N TYR A 97 -5.51 -9.40 -21.39
CA TYR A 97 -4.32 -8.84 -20.73
C TYR A 97 -4.66 -8.38 -19.31
N ALA A 98 -3.64 -8.23 -18.46
CA ALA A 98 -3.80 -7.59 -17.16
C ALA A 98 -4.17 -6.10 -17.34
N ALA A 99 -5.29 -5.66 -16.75
CA ALA A 99 -5.68 -4.24 -16.76
C ALA A 99 -4.96 -3.44 -15.67
N LYS A 100 -3.67 -3.66 -15.51
CA LYS A 100 -2.81 -3.03 -14.50
C LYS A 100 -1.45 -2.67 -15.09
N ALA A 101 -0.78 -1.72 -14.46
CA ALA A 101 0.60 -1.38 -14.78
C ALA A 101 1.53 -2.59 -14.54
N PRO A 102 2.52 -2.86 -15.42
CA PRO A 102 3.21 -4.15 -15.52
C PRO A 102 4.35 -4.36 -14.51
N GLY A 103 4.78 -3.33 -13.76
CA GLY A 103 5.99 -3.37 -12.96
C GLY A 103 6.07 -4.50 -11.94
N ALA A 104 4.96 -4.78 -11.24
CA ALA A 104 4.89 -5.91 -10.31
C ALA A 104 5.05 -7.25 -11.05
N SER A 105 4.41 -7.41 -12.20
CA SER A 105 4.52 -8.63 -13.02
C SER A 105 5.96 -8.87 -13.48
N PHE A 106 6.68 -7.82 -13.89
CA PHE A 106 8.09 -7.94 -14.29
C PHE A 106 8.99 -8.41 -13.15
N LEU A 107 8.76 -7.90 -11.92
CA LEU A 107 9.49 -8.38 -10.74
C LEU A 107 9.21 -9.84 -10.43
N ALA A 108 7.98 -10.29 -10.65
CA ALA A 108 7.55 -11.65 -10.32
C ALA A 108 8.22 -12.72 -11.21
N VAL A 109 8.49 -12.42 -12.48
CA VAL A 109 9.01 -13.40 -13.45
C VAL A 109 10.26 -14.13 -12.95
N PRO A 110 11.37 -13.46 -12.56
CA PRO A 110 12.57 -14.16 -12.12
C PRO A 110 12.36 -14.99 -10.84
N VAL A 111 11.51 -14.49 -9.92
CA VAL A 111 11.23 -15.20 -8.66
C VAL A 111 10.37 -16.44 -8.90
N LEU A 112 9.36 -16.35 -9.76
CA LEU A 112 8.56 -17.51 -10.16
C LEU A 112 9.39 -18.52 -10.94
N GLY A 113 10.31 -18.08 -11.81
CA GLY A 113 11.25 -18.95 -12.52
C GLY A 113 12.16 -19.73 -11.55
N LEU A 114 12.72 -19.05 -10.55
CA LEU A 114 13.51 -19.70 -9.51
C LEU A 114 12.69 -20.69 -8.68
N LEU A 115 11.44 -20.33 -8.33
CA LEU A 115 10.55 -21.20 -7.59
C LEU A 115 10.18 -22.45 -8.40
N LYS A 116 9.88 -22.30 -9.69
CA LYS A 116 9.63 -23.41 -10.62
C LYS A 116 10.83 -24.36 -10.69
N LEU A 117 12.03 -23.81 -10.84
CA LEU A 117 13.26 -24.60 -10.84
C LEU A 117 13.47 -25.36 -9.52
N ALA A 118 13.26 -24.70 -8.40
CA ALA A 118 13.41 -25.30 -7.08
C ALA A 118 12.40 -26.43 -6.79
N LEU A 119 11.16 -26.30 -7.30
CA LEU A 119 10.10 -27.28 -7.11
C LEU A 119 10.13 -28.42 -8.15
N GLY A 120 10.84 -28.25 -9.28
CA GLY A 120 10.79 -29.15 -10.43
C GLY A 120 9.41 -29.26 -11.10
N ARG A 121 8.49 -28.36 -10.77
CA ARG A 121 7.12 -28.28 -11.29
C ARG A 121 6.57 -26.85 -11.21
N GLU A 122 5.42 -26.63 -11.86
CA GLU A 122 4.72 -25.35 -11.75
C GLU A 122 4.29 -25.08 -10.29
N PRO A 123 4.55 -23.85 -9.77
CA PRO A 123 4.07 -23.46 -8.45
C PRO A 123 2.56 -23.30 -8.45
N SER A 124 1.92 -23.69 -7.34
CA SER A 124 0.51 -23.35 -7.13
C SER A 124 0.33 -21.84 -7.01
N ARG A 125 -0.86 -21.34 -7.33
CA ARG A 125 -1.23 -19.92 -7.18
C ARG A 125 -0.94 -19.39 -5.77
N THR A 126 -1.30 -20.17 -4.75
CA THR A 126 -1.07 -19.85 -3.33
C THR A 126 0.42 -19.75 -3.00
N ALA A 127 1.26 -20.69 -3.47
CA ALA A 127 2.70 -20.66 -3.24
C ALA A 127 3.37 -19.47 -3.94
N ALA A 128 2.95 -19.17 -5.17
CA ALA A 128 3.42 -18.02 -5.92
C ALA A 128 3.11 -16.70 -5.17
N VAL A 129 1.85 -16.49 -4.77
CA VAL A 129 1.42 -15.31 -4.02
C VAL A 129 2.17 -15.18 -2.70
N PHE A 130 2.31 -16.27 -1.94
CA PHE A 130 3.04 -16.27 -0.67
C PHE A 130 4.47 -15.78 -0.84
N LEU A 131 5.22 -16.37 -1.76
CA LEU A 131 6.61 -15.99 -1.99
C LEU A 131 6.77 -14.56 -2.49
N LEU A 132 5.93 -14.12 -3.44
CA LEU A 132 5.98 -12.77 -4.00
C LEU A 132 5.66 -11.70 -2.95
N ARG A 133 4.71 -11.95 -2.04
CA ARG A 133 4.42 -11.07 -0.90
C ARG A 133 5.65 -10.89 0.00
N TRP A 134 6.32 -11.99 0.36
CA TRP A 134 7.51 -11.92 1.19
C TRP A 134 8.67 -11.18 0.52
N VAL A 135 8.99 -11.54 -0.72
CA VAL A 135 10.17 -11.01 -1.43
C VAL A 135 10.01 -9.54 -1.81
N PHE A 136 8.82 -9.13 -2.25
CA PHE A 136 8.64 -7.79 -2.82
C PHE A 136 7.83 -6.82 -1.96
N CYS A 137 7.10 -7.31 -0.97
CA CYS A 137 6.25 -6.46 -0.15
C CYS A 137 6.69 -6.48 1.32
N ILE A 138 6.64 -7.61 2.02
CA ILE A 138 6.88 -7.68 3.47
C ILE A 138 8.30 -7.24 3.83
N VAL A 139 9.30 -7.92 3.28
CA VAL A 139 10.72 -7.63 3.60
C VAL A 139 11.13 -6.24 3.11
N PRO A 140 10.86 -5.82 1.86
CA PRO A 140 11.21 -4.47 1.41
C PRO A 140 10.51 -3.36 2.19
N THR A 141 9.25 -3.55 2.59
CA THR A 141 8.53 -2.58 3.43
C THR A 141 9.20 -2.44 4.80
N ALA A 142 9.55 -3.54 5.46
CA ALA A 142 10.25 -3.48 6.74
C ALA A 142 11.62 -2.77 6.64
N LEU A 143 12.40 -3.08 5.61
CA LEU A 143 13.68 -2.43 5.34
C LEU A 143 13.53 -0.94 4.99
N PHE A 144 12.49 -0.58 4.24
CA PHE A 144 12.18 0.81 3.91
C PHE A 144 11.89 1.64 5.17
N TRP A 145 11.14 1.12 6.13
CA TRP A 145 10.84 1.83 7.38
C TRP A 145 12.07 1.98 8.28
N ILE A 146 13.01 1.04 8.25
CA ILE A 146 14.33 1.20 8.88
C ILE A 146 15.11 2.33 8.19
N ALA A 147 15.12 2.36 6.86
CA ALA A 147 15.78 3.43 6.09
C ALA A 147 15.15 4.81 6.38
N THR A 148 13.83 4.89 6.46
CA THR A 148 13.08 6.10 6.83
C THR A 148 13.46 6.57 8.23
N ARG A 149 13.51 5.68 9.22
CA ARG A 149 14.00 6.02 10.57
C ARG A 149 15.43 6.58 10.54
N ARG A 150 16.34 5.94 9.79
CA ARG A 150 17.72 6.44 9.61
C ARG A 150 17.77 7.82 8.97
N PHE A 151 16.93 8.06 7.97
CA PHE A 151 16.79 9.37 7.33
C PHE A 151 16.38 10.43 8.34
N LEU A 152 15.33 10.17 9.13
CA LEU A 152 14.82 11.09 10.14
C LEU A 152 15.85 11.39 11.24
N LEU A 153 16.55 10.38 11.75
CA LEU A 153 17.63 10.57 12.72
C LEU A 153 18.72 11.49 12.20
N ARG A 154 19.11 11.32 10.93
CA ARG A 154 20.12 12.18 10.29
C ARG A 154 19.60 13.59 10.01
N SER A 155 18.30 13.75 9.89
CA SER A 155 17.65 15.04 9.73
C SER A 155 17.43 15.79 11.05
N GLY A 156 17.92 15.25 12.17
CA GLY A 156 17.81 15.86 13.50
C GLY A 156 16.51 15.53 14.26
N THR A 157 15.71 14.58 13.76
CA THR A 157 14.53 14.11 14.49
C THR A 157 14.98 13.32 15.72
N PRO A 158 14.44 13.60 16.92
CA PRO A 158 14.75 12.85 18.13
C PRO A 158 14.51 11.34 17.96
N PRO A 159 15.37 10.46 18.53
CA PRO A 159 15.24 9.01 18.32
C PRO A 159 13.86 8.42 18.64
N PRO A 160 13.17 8.81 19.75
CA PRO A 160 11.82 8.33 20.02
C PRO A 160 10.79 8.77 18.96
N ALA A 161 10.91 10.01 18.47
CA ALA A 161 10.05 10.54 17.41
C ALA A 161 10.28 9.84 16.06
N ALA A 162 11.55 9.60 15.69
CA ALA A 162 11.89 8.86 14.48
C ALA A 162 11.36 7.41 14.51
N LEU A 163 11.41 6.76 15.68
CA LEU A 163 10.82 5.43 15.88
C LEU A 163 9.29 5.50 15.80
N ALA A 164 8.65 6.51 16.41
CA ALA A 164 7.21 6.69 16.36
C ALA A 164 6.72 6.91 14.92
N CYS A 165 7.39 7.74 14.11
CA CYS A 165 7.08 7.91 12.69
C CYS A 165 7.20 6.59 11.91
N ALA A 166 8.23 5.79 12.17
CA ALA A 166 8.42 4.51 11.51
C ALA A 166 7.33 3.49 11.89
N LEU A 167 6.97 3.39 13.18
CA LEU A 167 5.92 2.48 13.66
C LEU A 167 4.53 2.89 13.17
N ALA A 168 4.17 4.18 13.29
CA ALA A 168 2.89 4.70 12.79
C ALA A 168 2.77 4.51 11.27
N GLY A 169 3.84 4.78 10.52
CA GLY A 169 3.88 4.57 9.08
C GLY A 169 3.81 3.09 8.70
N ALA A 170 4.56 2.22 9.36
CA ALA A 170 4.62 0.80 9.04
C ALA A 170 3.36 0.02 9.41
N LEU A 171 2.81 0.24 10.60
CA LEU A 171 1.76 -0.60 11.20
C LEU A 171 0.41 0.12 11.37
N GLY A 172 0.41 1.45 11.47
CA GLY A 172 -0.79 2.28 11.65
C GLY A 172 -1.16 3.03 10.36
N SER A 173 -1.11 2.39 9.21
CA SER A 173 -1.43 3.02 7.93
C SER A 173 -1.70 2.00 6.83
N LEU A 174 -2.06 2.51 5.65
CA LEU A 174 -2.22 1.71 4.44
C LEU A 174 -0.96 0.90 4.06
N SER A 175 0.23 1.32 4.49
CA SER A 175 1.47 0.57 4.28
C SER A 175 1.45 -0.80 4.96
N PHE A 176 0.75 -0.95 6.09
CA PHE A 176 0.57 -2.25 6.74
C PHE A 176 -0.29 -3.18 5.90
N THR A 177 -1.47 -2.72 5.50
CA THR A 177 -2.40 -3.51 4.68
C THR A 177 -1.79 -3.93 3.35
N TYR A 178 -1.32 -2.95 2.58
CA TYR A 178 -0.81 -3.20 1.21
C TYR A 178 0.63 -3.71 1.19
N GLY A 179 1.36 -3.58 2.30
CA GLY A 179 2.67 -4.22 2.51
C GLY A 179 2.61 -5.73 2.68
N GLN A 180 1.43 -6.29 2.95
CA GLN A 180 1.17 -7.72 3.03
C GLN A 180 0.55 -8.29 1.74
N MET A 181 0.40 -7.49 0.68
CA MET A 181 -0.21 -7.87 -0.58
C MET A 181 0.75 -7.60 -1.74
N PHE A 182 0.78 -8.49 -2.73
CA PHE A 182 1.53 -8.26 -3.96
C PHE A 182 0.77 -7.32 -4.91
N ALA A 183 0.52 -6.09 -4.44
CA ALA A 183 -0.25 -5.06 -5.12
C ALA A 183 0.64 -3.87 -5.54
N GLY A 184 0.31 -3.23 -6.66
CA GLY A 184 1.08 -2.11 -7.21
C GLY A 184 1.20 -0.90 -6.28
N HIS A 185 0.18 -0.64 -5.46
CA HIS A 185 0.13 0.54 -4.59
C HIS A 185 1.27 0.62 -3.58
N GLN A 186 1.61 -0.51 -2.90
CA GLN A 186 2.73 -0.55 -1.96
C GLN A 186 4.08 -0.50 -2.70
N LEU A 187 4.19 -1.18 -3.85
CA LEU A 187 5.41 -1.14 -4.66
C LEU A 187 5.68 0.29 -5.17
N ALA A 188 4.62 1.01 -5.59
CA ALA A 188 4.73 2.42 -5.97
C ALA A 188 5.11 3.31 -4.77
N ALA A 189 4.55 3.07 -3.58
CA ALA A 189 4.91 3.78 -2.36
C ALA A 189 6.39 3.56 -1.98
N LEU A 190 6.88 2.32 -2.08
CA LEU A 190 8.29 1.99 -1.87
C LEU A 190 9.19 2.63 -2.92
N GLY A 191 8.77 2.62 -4.20
CA GLY A 191 9.50 3.26 -5.28
C GLY A 191 9.64 4.78 -5.08
N LEU A 192 8.51 5.49 -4.91
CA LEU A 192 8.52 6.94 -4.67
C LEU A 192 9.25 7.31 -3.37
N GLY A 193 9.01 6.54 -2.28
CA GLY A 193 9.70 6.74 -1.02
C GLY A 193 11.22 6.52 -1.13
N THR A 194 11.66 5.50 -1.86
CA THR A 194 13.09 5.25 -2.12
C THR A 194 13.69 6.36 -2.97
N ALA A 195 12.99 6.82 -4.01
CA ALA A 195 13.40 7.97 -4.81
C ALA A 195 13.57 9.22 -3.92
N PHE A 196 12.59 9.51 -3.05
CA PHE A 196 12.66 10.60 -2.10
C PHE A 196 13.89 10.49 -1.18
N LEU A 197 14.12 9.32 -0.57
CA LEU A 197 15.28 9.11 0.29
C LEU A 197 16.59 9.28 -0.48
N ALA A 198 16.69 8.78 -1.71
CA ALA A 198 17.88 8.91 -2.55
C ALA A 198 18.17 10.38 -2.91
N ALA A 199 17.14 11.15 -3.26
CA ALA A 199 17.27 12.56 -3.65
C ALA A 199 17.59 13.49 -2.47
N PHE A 200 16.99 13.23 -1.29
CA PHE A 200 17.03 14.15 -0.14
C PHE A 200 17.79 13.62 1.06
N TRP A 201 18.57 12.54 0.93
CA TRP A 201 19.36 12.00 2.03
C TRP A 201 20.30 13.07 2.61
N PRO A 202 20.30 13.31 3.95
CA PRO A 202 21.12 14.35 4.56
C PRO A 202 22.62 14.07 4.44
N ALA A 203 23.39 15.09 4.08
CA ALA A 203 24.85 15.02 4.13
C ALA A 203 25.35 15.04 5.57
N ARG A 204 26.51 14.43 5.83
CA ARG A 204 27.04 14.25 7.18
C ARG A 204 27.54 15.52 7.87
N SER A 205 27.88 16.56 7.13
CA SER A 205 28.43 17.81 7.70
C SER A 205 28.70 18.85 6.60
N THR A 206 27.68 19.61 6.19
CA THR A 206 27.92 20.82 5.40
C THR A 206 26.77 21.80 5.61
N SER A 207 27.08 23.07 5.77
CA SER A 207 26.13 24.18 5.81
C SER A 207 25.39 24.42 4.47
N ARG A 208 25.79 23.71 3.40
CA ARG A 208 25.15 23.75 2.07
C ARG A 208 24.62 22.38 1.67
N PRO A 209 23.46 22.30 0.99
CA PRO A 209 22.96 21.05 0.44
C PRO A 209 23.98 20.47 -0.54
N ALA A 210 24.54 19.30 -0.21
CA ALA A 210 25.46 18.60 -1.11
C ALA A 210 24.70 18.08 -2.34
N PRO A 211 25.31 18.14 -3.54
CA PRO A 211 24.75 17.50 -4.73
C PRO A 211 24.52 16.00 -4.51
N THR A 212 23.46 15.47 -5.08
CA THR A 212 23.18 14.03 -5.04
C THR A 212 24.27 13.26 -5.79
N SER A 213 24.80 12.21 -5.18
CA SER A 213 25.84 11.39 -5.84
C SER A 213 25.27 10.69 -7.08
N PRO A 214 26.11 10.37 -8.10
CA PRO A 214 25.64 9.67 -9.31
C PRO A 214 24.93 8.34 -9.02
N ARG A 215 25.39 7.58 -8.03
CA ARG A 215 24.74 6.32 -7.60
C ARG A 215 23.37 6.56 -6.98
N ALA A 216 23.23 7.59 -6.14
CA ALA A 216 21.95 7.95 -5.56
C ALA A 216 20.98 8.52 -6.62
N ALA A 217 21.50 9.24 -7.61
CA ALA A 217 20.72 9.73 -8.75
C ALA A 217 20.23 8.58 -9.65
N LEU A 218 21.07 7.58 -9.91
CA LEU A 218 20.65 6.36 -10.62
C LEU A 218 19.52 5.64 -9.87
N LEU A 219 19.66 5.48 -8.55
CA LEU A 219 18.64 4.88 -7.70
C LEU A 219 17.37 5.73 -7.68
N PHE A 220 17.48 7.07 -7.63
CA PHE A 220 16.34 7.99 -7.72
C PHE A 220 15.56 7.75 -9.01
N GLY A 221 16.23 7.76 -10.15
CA GLY A 221 15.58 7.56 -11.45
C GLY A 221 14.92 6.18 -11.56
N PHE A 222 15.66 5.12 -11.21
CA PHE A 222 15.13 3.76 -11.25
C PHE A 222 13.89 3.62 -10.35
N ALA A 223 13.97 4.07 -9.11
CA ALA A 223 12.87 3.93 -8.15
C ALA A 223 11.64 4.77 -8.54
N ALA A 224 11.84 5.97 -9.07
CA ALA A 224 10.77 6.82 -9.59
C ALA A 224 10.11 6.21 -10.83
N GLY A 225 10.89 5.78 -11.82
CA GLY A 225 10.39 5.10 -13.03
C GLY A 225 9.71 3.78 -12.70
N PHE A 226 10.25 3.01 -11.75
CA PHE A 226 9.64 1.77 -11.28
C PHE A 226 8.28 2.02 -10.59
N ALA A 227 8.16 3.09 -9.79
CA ALA A 227 6.88 3.46 -9.19
C ALA A 227 5.81 3.73 -10.25
N VAL A 228 6.16 4.43 -11.34
CA VAL A 228 5.26 4.66 -12.49
C VAL A 228 4.89 3.34 -13.17
N CYS A 229 5.88 2.46 -13.34
CA CYS A 229 5.68 1.13 -13.91
C CYS A 229 4.79 0.21 -13.05
N CYS A 230 4.69 0.47 -11.72
CA CYS A 230 3.78 -0.23 -10.81
C CYS A 230 2.37 0.37 -10.76
N GLU A 231 2.27 1.71 -10.81
CA GLU A 231 1.00 2.46 -10.74
C GLU A 231 1.13 3.76 -11.53
N TYR A 232 0.36 3.92 -12.62
CA TYR A 232 0.42 5.10 -13.49
C TYR A 232 0.21 6.44 -12.77
N PRO A 233 -0.68 6.56 -11.75
CA PRO A 233 -0.82 7.79 -10.97
C PRO A 233 0.45 8.24 -10.24
N SER A 234 1.50 7.43 -10.22
CA SER A 234 2.79 7.82 -9.64
C SER A 234 3.60 8.75 -10.55
N ALA A 235 3.24 8.90 -11.83
CA ALA A 235 4.00 9.73 -12.77
C ALA A 235 4.04 11.21 -12.36
N PRO A 236 2.92 11.90 -12.06
CA PRO A 236 2.98 13.27 -11.58
C PRO A 236 3.74 13.42 -10.26
N ALA A 237 3.61 12.45 -9.34
CA ALA A 237 4.37 12.48 -8.08
C ALA A 237 5.89 12.36 -8.32
N ALA A 238 6.31 11.49 -9.24
CA ALA A 238 7.71 11.37 -9.63
C ALA A 238 8.26 12.67 -10.27
N LEU A 239 7.46 13.33 -11.10
CA LEU A 239 7.80 14.64 -11.69
C LEU A 239 7.90 15.73 -10.61
N LEU A 240 6.99 15.78 -9.64
CA LEU A 240 7.06 16.72 -8.52
C LEU A 240 8.30 16.51 -7.67
N LEU A 241 8.68 15.25 -7.40
CA LEU A 241 9.93 14.92 -6.72
C LEU A 241 11.17 15.38 -7.51
N GLY A 242 11.17 15.11 -8.81
CA GLY A 242 12.23 15.56 -9.73
C GLY A 242 12.35 17.08 -9.79
N GLY A 243 11.20 17.77 -9.89
CA GLY A 243 11.14 19.22 -9.86
C GLY A 243 11.66 19.83 -8.56
N ALA A 244 11.27 19.27 -7.41
CA ALA A 244 11.79 19.70 -6.11
C ALA A 244 13.30 19.41 -5.98
N TRP A 245 13.78 18.26 -6.46
CA TRP A 245 15.20 17.92 -6.48
C TRP A 245 16.03 18.91 -7.29
N LEU A 246 15.51 19.33 -8.47
CA LEU A 246 16.11 20.36 -9.31
C LEU A 246 16.07 21.74 -8.64
N TRP A 247 14.88 22.13 -8.14
CA TRP A 247 14.64 23.44 -7.54
C TRP A 247 15.57 23.74 -6.37
N PHE A 248 15.83 22.74 -5.54
CA PHE A 248 16.75 22.89 -4.40
C PHE A 248 18.23 22.70 -4.75
N GLY A 249 18.59 22.72 -6.05
CA GLY A 249 19.97 22.68 -6.52
C GLY A 249 20.74 21.40 -6.15
N ARG A 250 20.03 20.28 -5.96
CA ARG A 250 20.64 19.00 -5.59
C ARG A 250 21.06 18.15 -6.79
N ALA A 251 20.66 18.55 -8.00
CA ALA A 251 20.96 17.87 -9.25
C ALA A 251 22.15 18.55 -9.97
N SER A 252 23.19 17.77 -10.30
CA SER A 252 24.23 18.14 -11.25
C SER A 252 23.90 17.54 -12.63
N PRO A 253 24.49 18.03 -13.75
CA PRO A 253 24.28 17.43 -15.08
C PRO A 253 24.55 15.92 -15.10
N ARG A 254 25.63 15.48 -14.44
CA ARG A 254 25.97 14.06 -14.29
C ARG A 254 24.89 13.30 -13.49
N ALA A 255 24.37 13.88 -12.42
CA ALA A 255 23.28 13.28 -11.64
C ALA A 255 21.98 13.18 -12.45
N LEU A 256 21.67 14.18 -13.29
CA LEU A 256 20.52 14.14 -14.21
C LEU A 256 20.66 13.01 -15.22
N ALA A 257 21.81 12.87 -15.87
CA ALA A 257 22.06 11.78 -16.81
C ALA A 257 21.92 10.41 -16.14
N MET A 258 22.44 10.25 -14.92
CA MET A 258 22.28 9.00 -14.16
C MET A 258 20.83 8.73 -13.74
N ALA A 259 20.08 9.76 -13.38
CA ALA A 259 18.65 9.61 -13.06
C ALA A 259 17.85 9.21 -14.33
N ALA A 260 18.12 9.83 -15.47
CA ALA A 260 17.51 9.45 -16.74
C ALA A 260 17.83 7.99 -17.11
N LEU A 261 19.10 7.58 -16.98
CA LEU A 261 19.53 6.20 -17.21
C LEU A 261 18.81 5.21 -16.26
N GLY A 262 18.69 5.57 -14.98
CA GLY A 262 17.96 4.74 -14.01
C GLY A 262 16.49 4.58 -14.36
N ALA A 263 15.82 5.66 -14.76
CA ALA A 263 14.42 5.64 -15.12
C ALA A 263 14.15 4.90 -16.45
N ALA A 264 15.12 4.89 -17.36
CA ALA A 264 14.98 4.31 -18.70
C ALA A 264 14.57 2.82 -18.63
N LEU A 265 15.20 2.01 -17.77
CA LEU A 265 14.94 0.57 -17.72
C LEU A 265 13.46 0.24 -17.42
N PRO A 266 12.85 0.68 -16.30
CA PRO A 266 11.44 0.37 -16.03
C PRO A 266 10.48 1.03 -17.01
N LEU A 267 10.77 2.25 -17.49
CA LEU A 267 9.89 2.95 -18.42
C LEU A 267 9.92 2.34 -19.84
N LEU A 268 11.08 1.89 -20.32
CA LEU A 268 11.20 1.18 -21.60
C LEU A 268 10.52 -0.20 -21.53
N ALA A 269 10.67 -0.92 -20.42
CA ALA A 269 9.95 -2.18 -20.22
C ALA A 269 8.42 -1.98 -20.23
N MET A 270 7.92 -0.92 -19.59
CA MET A 270 6.51 -0.55 -19.62
C MET A 270 6.05 -0.16 -21.04
N ALA A 271 6.84 0.64 -21.75
CA ALA A 271 6.56 1.04 -23.13
C ALA A 271 6.51 -0.16 -24.08
N HIS A 272 7.42 -1.13 -23.88
CA HIS A 272 7.42 -2.39 -24.64
C HIS A 272 6.15 -3.21 -24.38
N PHE A 273 5.70 -3.32 -23.13
CA PHE A 273 4.43 -3.98 -22.80
C PHE A 273 3.25 -3.30 -23.51
N HIS A 274 3.16 -1.97 -23.42
CA HIS A 274 2.08 -1.22 -24.06
C HIS A 274 2.11 -1.39 -25.58
N TRP A 275 3.28 -1.29 -26.18
CA TRP A 275 3.44 -1.49 -27.63
C TRP A 275 3.00 -2.89 -28.06
N SER A 276 3.51 -3.92 -27.37
CA SER A 276 3.25 -5.32 -27.74
C SER A 276 1.80 -5.74 -27.50
N ALA A 277 1.15 -5.22 -26.45
CA ALA A 277 -0.21 -5.59 -26.09
C ALA A 277 -1.28 -4.72 -26.79
N PHE A 278 -1.00 -3.41 -26.98
CA PHE A 278 -1.99 -2.41 -27.40
C PHE A 278 -1.57 -1.60 -28.64
N GLY A 279 -0.46 -1.94 -29.26
CA GLY A 279 0.01 -1.33 -30.53
C GLY A 279 0.67 0.05 -30.40
N SER A 280 0.76 0.63 -29.19
CA SER A 280 1.38 1.94 -28.96
C SER A 280 1.97 2.04 -27.56
N PRO A 281 3.17 2.64 -27.36
CA PRO A 281 3.78 2.81 -26.06
C PRO A 281 2.98 3.73 -25.11
N TRP A 282 2.04 4.50 -25.64
CA TRP A 282 1.20 5.45 -24.92
C TRP A 282 -0.19 4.91 -24.59
N THR A 283 -0.59 3.79 -25.16
CA THR A 283 -1.90 3.17 -24.93
C THR A 283 -1.85 2.29 -23.69
N THR A 284 -2.59 2.68 -22.67
CA THR A 284 -2.68 1.90 -21.42
C THR A 284 -3.77 0.83 -21.49
N PRO A 285 -3.73 -0.20 -20.63
CA PRO A 285 -4.80 -1.20 -20.53
C PRO A 285 -6.20 -0.61 -20.28
N TYR A 286 -6.27 0.59 -19.71
CA TYR A 286 -7.54 1.26 -19.40
C TYR A 286 -8.36 1.65 -20.62
N SER A 287 -7.74 1.74 -21.80
CA SER A 287 -8.45 1.95 -23.08
C SER A 287 -9.16 0.70 -23.59
N HIS A 288 -8.91 -0.46 -22.97
CA HIS A 288 -9.38 -1.77 -23.42
C HIS A 288 -10.03 -2.57 -22.27
N LEU A 289 -10.57 -1.87 -21.25
CA LEU A 289 -11.22 -2.53 -20.12
C LEU A 289 -12.36 -3.44 -20.60
N GLU A 290 -12.35 -4.67 -20.09
CA GLU A 290 -13.35 -5.68 -20.41
C GLU A 290 -14.67 -5.43 -19.67
N ASN A 291 -14.59 -4.99 -18.40
CA ASN A 291 -15.76 -4.75 -17.58
C ASN A 291 -16.44 -3.41 -17.92
N PRO A 292 -17.71 -3.41 -18.41
CA PRO A 292 -18.43 -2.18 -18.76
C PRO A 292 -18.65 -1.21 -17.60
N GLU A 293 -18.70 -1.69 -16.35
CA GLU A 293 -18.84 -0.84 -15.17
C GLU A 293 -17.58 0.01 -14.98
N PHE A 294 -16.40 -0.59 -15.10
CA PHE A 294 -15.14 0.15 -15.02
C PHE A 294 -14.99 1.16 -16.15
N VAL A 295 -15.47 0.83 -17.37
CA VAL A 295 -15.49 1.77 -18.48
C VAL A 295 -16.36 2.97 -18.17
N ARG A 296 -17.57 2.76 -17.62
CA ARG A 296 -18.47 3.85 -17.21
C ARG A 296 -17.87 4.72 -16.11
N ASP A 297 -17.19 4.10 -15.14
CA ASP A 297 -16.61 4.79 -14.00
C ASP A 297 -15.44 5.70 -14.39
N ILE A 298 -14.63 5.32 -15.41
CA ILE A 298 -13.51 6.14 -15.88
C ILE A 298 -13.87 7.10 -17.03
N ALA A 299 -15.09 7.00 -17.58
CA ALA A 299 -15.54 7.86 -18.68
C ALA A 299 -15.60 9.36 -18.33
N PRO A 300 -15.96 9.79 -17.09
CA PRO A 300 -16.01 11.21 -16.77
C PRO A 300 -14.63 11.90 -16.79
N GLY A 301 -14.55 13.04 -17.43
CA GLY A 301 -13.35 13.87 -17.50
C GLY A 301 -12.18 13.23 -18.25
N PHE A 302 -10.95 13.47 -17.78
CA PHE A 302 -9.74 12.90 -18.34
C PHE A 302 -9.28 11.69 -17.52
N LEU A 303 -9.41 10.48 -18.06
CA LEU A 303 -9.06 9.22 -17.36
C LEU A 303 -9.74 9.08 -15.98
N GLY A 304 -11.01 9.47 -15.88
CA GLY A 304 -11.76 9.43 -14.63
C GLY A 304 -11.49 10.61 -13.67
N ILE A 305 -10.67 11.58 -14.04
CA ILE A 305 -10.44 12.80 -13.25
C ILE A 305 -11.50 13.84 -13.61
N SER A 306 -12.27 14.25 -12.62
CA SER A 306 -13.36 15.21 -12.75
C SER A 306 -13.42 16.14 -11.54
N ALA A 307 -14.37 17.09 -11.52
CA ALA A 307 -14.52 18.01 -10.40
C ALA A 307 -14.71 17.23 -9.06
N PRO A 308 -14.10 17.71 -7.95
CA PRO A 308 -14.29 17.11 -6.65
C PRO A 308 -15.74 17.24 -6.20
N THR A 309 -16.26 16.23 -5.49
CA THR A 309 -17.57 16.28 -4.85
C THR A 309 -17.44 16.15 -3.34
N TRP A 310 -18.43 16.63 -2.58
CA TRP A 310 -18.45 16.46 -1.13
C TRP A 310 -18.39 14.98 -0.72
N GLY A 311 -19.10 14.11 -1.43
CA GLY A 311 -19.08 12.67 -1.17
C GLY A 311 -17.69 12.05 -1.33
N ARG A 312 -16.94 12.42 -2.39
CA ARG A 312 -15.56 11.97 -2.59
C ARG A 312 -14.63 12.52 -1.53
N PHE A 313 -14.75 13.81 -1.20
CA PHE A 313 -13.93 14.45 -0.18
C PHE A 313 -14.15 13.81 1.20
N HIS A 314 -15.40 13.81 1.68
CA HIS A 314 -15.73 13.23 2.98
C HIS A 314 -15.45 11.72 3.02
N GLY A 315 -15.88 10.99 2.00
CA GLY A 315 -15.70 9.54 1.93
C GLY A 315 -14.23 9.10 1.91
N SER A 316 -13.38 9.80 1.14
CA SER A 316 -11.96 9.46 1.03
C SER A 316 -11.12 9.87 2.24
N LEU A 317 -11.54 10.89 2.99
CA LEU A 317 -10.72 11.45 4.07
C LEU A 317 -11.23 11.11 5.46
N PHE A 318 -12.55 10.99 5.67
CA PHE A 318 -13.13 10.94 7.02
C PHE A 318 -14.05 9.75 7.28
N ALA A 319 -14.73 9.22 6.26
CA ALA A 319 -15.73 8.17 6.46
C ALA A 319 -15.13 6.85 6.97
N PRO A 320 -15.81 6.10 7.86
CA PRO A 320 -15.29 4.85 8.44
C PRO A 320 -14.91 3.80 7.40
N TYR A 321 -15.68 3.67 6.31
CA TYR A 321 -15.43 2.64 5.29
C TYR A 321 -14.17 2.87 4.46
N LEU A 322 -13.72 4.15 4.30
CA LEU A 322 -12.60 4.44 3.40
C LEU A 322 -11.66 5.54 3.91
N GLY A 323 -12.09 6.43 4.81
CA GLY A 323 -11.41 7.68 5.14
C GLY A 323 -9.96 7.53 5.59
N LEU A 324 -9.02 8.24 4.92
CA LEU A 324 -7.60 8.23 5.25
C LEU A 324 -7.35 8.58 6.73
N PHE A 325 -8.02 9.61 7.23
CA PHE A 325 -7.84 10.11 8.60
C PHE A 325 -8.61 9.27 9.63
N PHE A 326 -9.60 8.49 9.21
CA PHE A 326 -10.22 7.48 10.05
C PHE A 326 -9.25 6.31 10.27
N TRP A 327 -8.64 5.78 9.22
CA TRP A 327 -7.72 4.64 9.29
C TRP A 327 -6.33 5.01 9.81
N ALA A 328 -5.86 6.24 9.55
CA ALA A 328 -4.54 6.72 9.91
C ALA A 328 -4.58 8.18 10.37
N PRO A 329 -5.19 8.49 11.55
CA PRO A 329 -5.39 9.87 12.02
C PRO A 329 -4.08 10.66 12.21
N TRP A 330 -2.95 10.01 12.44
CA TRP A 330 -1.65 10.65 12.52
C TRP A 330 -1.23 11.35 11.20
N ILE A 331 -1.78 10.92 10.06
CA ILE A 331 -1.51 11.58 8.76
C ILE A 331 -2.14 12.97 8.72
N ALA A 332 -3.29 13.19 9.38
CA ALA A 332 -3.88 14.52 9.49
C ALA A 332 -2.93 15.49 10.22
N LEU A 333 -2.27 15.03 11.29
CA LEU A 333 -1.25 15.82 11.99
C LEU A 333 -0.04 16.12 11.10
N ALA A 334 0.41 15.13 10.32
CA ALA A 334 1.51 15.31 9.38
C ALA A 334 1.17 16.35 8.30
N VAL A 335 -0.05 16.30 7.74
CA VAL A 335 -0.54 17.30 6.77
C VAL A 335 -0.61 18.69 7.42
N GLY A 336 -1.16 18.80 8.62
CA GLY A 336 -1.21 20.05 9.39
C GLY A 336 0.16 20.66 9.72
N ALA A 337 1.21 19.82 9.78
CA ALA A 337 2.58 20.28 10.01
C ALA A 337 3.33 20.73 8.75
N MET A 338 2.83 20.44 7.54
CA MET A 338 3.50 20.77 6.27
C MET A 338 3.69 22.30 6.06
N PRO A 339 2.74 23.19 6.44
CA PRO A 339 2.96 24.64 6.32
C PRO A 339 4.22 25.15 7.06
N LEU A 340 4.59 24.52 8.18
CA LEU A 340 5.85 24.84 8.89
C LEU A 340 7.06 24.54 8.00
N LEU A 341 7.08 23.40 7.33
CA LEU A 341 8.18 22.97 6.47
C LEU A 341 8.27 23.82 5.19
N LEU A 342 7.12 24.19 4.62
CA LEU A 342 7.03 25.09 3.46
C LEU A 342 7.54 26.49 3.78
N ARG A 343 7.09 27.09 4.90
CA ARG A 343 7.56 28.41 5.36
C ARG A 343 9.08 28.44 5.59
N LYS A 344 9.63 27.36 6.11
CA LYS A 344 11.08 27.20 6.31
C LYS A 344 11.83 26.80 5.04
N ARG A 345 11.15 26.62 3.92
CA ARG A 345 11.71 26.16 2.64
C ARG A 345 12.58 24.90 2.81
N HIS A 346 12.12 23.97 3.70
CA HIS A 346 12.86 22.74 3.98
C HIS A 346 12.81 21.82 2.75
N PRO A 347 13.95 21.49 2.09
CA PRO A 347 13.94 20.79 0.80
C PRO A 347 13.11 19.49 0.79
N ALA A 348 13.45 18.57 1.68
CA ALA A 348 12.73 17.30 1.79
C ALA A 348 11.27 17.49 2.26
N GLY A 349 11.02 18.45 3.17
CA GLY A 349 9.68 18.77 3.65
C GLY A 349 8.79 19.33 2.56
N THR A 350 9.31 20.22 1.71
CA THR A 350 8.58 20.76 0.56
C THR A 350 8.29 19.69 -0.47
N ALA A 351 9.26 18.81 -0.79
CA ALA A 351 9.05 17.70 -1.69
C ALA A 351 7.95 16.75 -1.17
N ALA A 352 7.98 16.42 0.13
CA ALA A 352 6.96 15.60 0.76
C ALA A 352 5.57 16.25 0.68
N ALA A 353 5.47 17.55 0.98
CA ALA A 353 4.21 18.29 0.93
C ALA A 353 3.60 18.32 -0.48
N LEU A 354 4.41 18.53 -1.52
CA LEU A 354 3.96 18.51 -2.92
C LEU A 354 3.36 17.16 -3.32
N VAL A 355 4.03 16.05 -2.97
CA VAL A 355 3.53 14.70 -3.29
C VAL A 355 2.25 14.40 -2.53
N VAL A 356 2.18 14.73 -1.24
CA VAL A 356 0.96 14.54 -0.45
C VAL A 356 -0.20 15.36 -1.00
N ALA A 357 0.01 16.64 -1.30
CA ALA A 357 -1.02 17.50 -1.88
C ALA A 357 -1.54 16.94 -3.21
N TYR A 358 -0.64 16.50 -4.09
CA TYR A 358 -1.02 15.85 -5.35
C TYR A 358 -1.95 14.64 -5.13
N TYR A 359 -1.55 13.70 -4.27
CA TYR A 359 -2.35 12.50 -4.06
C TYR A 359 -3.69 12.77 -3.38
N LEU A 360 -3.76 13.74 -2.46
CA LEU A 360 -5.03 14.15 -1.86
C LEU A 360 -5.97 14.76 -2.90
N VAL A 361 -5.46 15.63 -3.79
CA VAL A 361 -6.24 16.18 -4.90
C VAL A 361 -6.66 15.08 -5.87
N PHE A 362 -5.74 14.20 -6.28
CA PHE A 362 -6.03 13.05 -7.14
C PHE A 362 -7.18 12.19 -6.57
N GLN A 363 -7.11 11.83 -5.30
CA GLN A 363 -8.11 10.98 -4.66
C GLN A 363 -9.53 11.59 -4.68
N VAL A 364 -9.66 12.89 -4.42
CA VAL A 364 -10.98 13.55 -4.35
C VAL A 364 -11.54 13.93 -5.73
N THR A 365 -10.69 13.90 -6.76
CA THR A 365 -11.09 14.18 -8.15
C THR A 365 -11.30 12.92 -8.98
N HIS A 366 -10.79 11.76 -8.54
CA HIS A 366 -10.86 10.51 -9.30
C HIS A 366 -12.23 9.83 -9.15
N ALA A 367 -12.82 9.41 -10.26
CA ALA A 367 -14.16 8.78 -10.28
C ALA A 367 -14.19 7.43 -9.54
N LEU A 368 -13.14 6.62 -9.69
CA LEU A 368 -12.99 5.33 -8.98
C LEU A 368 -12.43 5.50 -7.54
N TRP A 369 -12.75 6.58 -6.86
CA TRP A 369 -12.23 6.89 -5.52
C TRP A 369 -12.50 5.80 -4.47
N ARG A 370 -13.59 5.04 -4.59
CA ARG A 370 -13.91 3.92 -3.68
C ARG A 370 -13.04 2.68 -3.92
N SER A 371 -12.50 2.54 -5.14
CA SER A 371 -11.47 1.53 -5.49
C SER A 371 -11.87 0.05 -5.31
N GLY A 372 -13.15 -0.28 -5.21
CA GLY A 372 -13.64 -1.65 -4.96
C GLY A 372 -13.44 -2.09 -3.50
N TRP A 373 -13.26 -3.37 -3.26
CA TRP A 373 -13.06 -3.95 -1.93
C TRP A 373 -11.67 -3.65 -1.39
N VAL A 374 -11.59 -2.89 -0.30
CA VAL A 374 -10.33 -2.32 0.21
C VAL A 374 -10.36 -2.12 1.74
N VAL A 375 -9.19 -1.89 2.31
CA VAL A 375 -8.99 -1.25 3.62
C VAL A 375 -8.49 0.16 3.37
N GLY A 376 -9.31 1.16 3.67
CA GLY A 376 -8.97 2.56 3.44
C GLY A 376 -8.77 2.93 1.97
N PRO A 377 -8.38 4.18 1.64
CA PRO A 377 -8.25 4.68 0.27
C PRO A 377 -6.92 4.22 -0.36
N ARG A 378 -6.89 3.04 -0.95
CA ARG A 378 -5.66 2.38 -1.43
C ARG A 378 -4.79 3.22 -2.35
N TYR A 379 -5.39 4.11 -3.16
CA TYR A 379 -4.61 5.02 -4.02
C TYR A 379 -3.77 6.02 -3.23
N LEU A 380 -4.08 6.24 -1.94
CA LEU A 380 -3.29 7.08 -1.04
C LEU A 380 -2.17 6.33 -0.31
N THR A 381 -1.92 5.05 -0.61
CA THR A 381 -0.77 4.32 -0.03
C THR A 381 0.56 5.06 -0.24
N PRO A 382 0.83 5.67 -1.42
CA PRO A 382 2.05 6.45 -1.62
C PRO A 382 2.17 7.73 -0.76
N VAL A 383 1.09 8.20 -0.13
CA VAL A 383 1.14 9.35 0.81
C VAL A 383 1.92 9.02 2.07
N VAL A 384 1.86 7.77 2.52
CA VAL A 384 2.34 7.32 3.84
C VAL A 384 3.83 7.61 4.08
N PRO A 385 4.77 7.27 3.17
CA PRO A 385 6.19 7.60 3.32
C PRO A 385 6.46 9.10 3.52
N PHE A 386 5.75 9.92 2.77
CA PHE A 386 5.93 11.38 2.77
C PHE A 386 5.31 12.02 4.01
N ALA A 387 4.15 11.55 4.45
CA ALA A 387 3.54 11.98 5.70
C ALA A 387 4.44 11.65 6.91
N ALA A 388 5.00 10.45 6.98
CA ALA A 388 5.93 10.06 8.04
C ALA A 388 7.22 10.91 8.02
N ALA A 389 7.77 11.17 6.84
CA ALA A 389 8.91 12.06 6.68
C ALA A 389 8.57 13.49 7.13
N ALA A 390 7.43 14.04 6.70
CA ALA A 390 6.98 15.38 7.07
C ALA A 390 6.77 15.51 8.59
N ALA A 391 6.12 14.53 9.23
CA ALA A 391 5.92 14.53 10.69
C ALA A 391 7.26 14.57 11.45
N GLY A 392 8.21 13.69 11.11
CA GLY A 392 9.52 13.65 11.76
C GLY A 392 10.34 14.92 11.52
N LEU A 393 10.37 15.41 10.28
CA LEU A 393 11.06 16.66 9.92
C LEU A 393 10.46 17.88 10.64
N ALA A 394 9.13 17.94 10.77
CA ALA A 394 8.46 19.01 11.50
C ALA A 394 8.79 18.96 12.99
N ILE A 395 8.78 17.78 13.64
CA ILE A 395 9.17 17.63 15.04
C ILE A 395 10.62 18.09 15.27
N ALA A 396 11.53 17.82 14.32
CA ALA A 396 12.90 18.30 14.40
C ALA A 396 13.01 19.83 14.44
N GLN A 397 12.04 20.54 13.86
CA GLN A 397 12.00 22.02 13.81
C GLN A 397 11.35 22.66 15.04
N LEU A 398 10.73 21.89 15.93
CA LEU A 398 10.09 22.40 17.13
C LEU A 398 11.09 22.70 18.26
N THR A 399 10.70 23.57 19.18
CA THR A 399 11.45 23.83 20.42
C THR A 399 11.49 22.58 21.31
N ALA A 400 12.46 22.51 22.22
CA ALA A 400 12.58 21.40 23.17
C ALA A 400 11.29 21.19 23.98
N ALA A 401 10.64 22.27 24.43
CA ALA A 401 9.39 22.22 25.19
C ALA A 401 8.18 21.71 24.38
N ALA A 402 8.14 21.98 23.08
CA ALA A 402 7.02 21.55 22.21
C ALA A 402 7.14 20.11 21.71
N ARG A 403 8.36 19.56 21.66
CA ARG A 403 8.61 18.20 21.13
C ARG A 403 7.85 17.09 21.86
N PRO A 404 7.82 17.02 23.21
CA PRO A 404 7.07 15.98 23.92
C PRO A 404 5.58 15.98 23.57
N TRP A 405 4.97 17.15 23.40
CA TRP A 405 3.56 17.31 23.01
C TRP A 405 3.29 16.82 21.58
N ALA A 406 4.14 17.20 20.63
CA ALA A 406 4.02 16.75 19.25
C ALA A 406 4.17 15.21 19.14
N VAL A 407 5.11 14.64 19.91
CA VAL A 407 5.32 13.18 19.95
C VAL A 407 4.17 12.47 20.67
N ALA A 408 3.56 13.10 21.67
CA ALA A 408 2.36 12.60 22.34
C ALA A 408 1.17 12.49 21.35
N LEU A 409 0.93 13.55 20.55
CA LEU A 409 -0.12 13.56 19.54
C LEU A 409 0.13 12.51 18.44
N LEU A 410 1.36 12.43 17.94
CA LEU A 410 1.76 11.41 16.95
C LEU A 410 1.62 10.00 17.53
N GLY A 411 2.08 9.78 18.76
CA GLY A 411 2.01 8.49 19.44
C GLY A 411 0.58 8.05 19.69
N ALA A 412 -0.29 8.95 20.17
CA ALA A 412 -1.70 8.70 20.41
C ALA A 412 -2.44 8.30 19.13
N SER A 413 -2.32 9.15 18.09
CA SER A 413 -2.99 8.92 16.82
C SER A 413 -2.42 7.71 16.06
N GLY A 414 -1.10 7.46 16.18
CA GLY A 414 -0.47 6.26 15.66
C GLY A 414 -0.91 4.98 16.38
N ALA A 415 -1.09 5.03 17.69
CA ALA A 415 -1.59 3.90 18.49
C ALA A 415 -3.03 3.54 18.11
N ALA A 416 -3.92 4.54 18.00
CA ALA A 416 -5.28 4.34 17.52
C ALA A 416 -5.30 3.77 16.09
N ALA A 417 -4.44 4.29 15.20
CA ALA A 417 -4.29 3.77 13.84
C ALA A 417 -3.82 2.31 13.79
N ILE A 418 -2.87 1.90 14.66
CA ILE A 418 -2.44 0.49 14.77
C ILE A 418 -3.58 -0.38 15.29
N ALA A 419 -4.35 0.09 16.26
CA ALA A 419 -5.51 -0.65 16.77
C ALA A 419 -6.60 -0.85 15.69
N ALA A 420 -6.79 0.12 14.80
CA ALA A 420 -7.77 0.02 13.71
C ALA A 420 -7.20 -0.75 12.51
N THR A 421 -6.21 -0.16 11.82
CA THR A 421 -5.64 -0.70 10.57
C THR A 421 -4.89 -2.01 10.81
N GLY A 422 -4.20 -2.13 11.96
CA GLY A 422 -3.48 -3.33 12.35
C GLY A 422 -4.41 -4.52 12.52
N LEU A 423 -5.46 -4.40 13.32
CA LEU A 423 -6.42 -5.48 13.53
C LEU A 423 -7.21 -5.79 12.26
N ALA A 424 -7.67 -4.77 11.52
CA ALA A 424 -8.37 -4.97 10.26
C ALA A 424 -7.53 -5.81 9.28
N SER A 425 -6.26 -5.45 9.09
CA SER A 425 -5.37 -6.10 8.13
C SER A 425 -4.95 -7.51 8.54
N THR A 426 -5.08 -7.88 9.82
CA THR A 426 -4.83 -9.25 10.30
C THR A 426 -6.01 -10.19 10.03
N VAL A 427 -7.19 -9.67 9.74
CA VAL A 427 -8.39 -10.46 9.48
C VAL A 427 -8.72 -10.53 8.00
N CYS A 428 -8.85 -9.37 7.37
CA CYS A 428 -9.20 -9.25 5.95
C CYS A 428 -8.56 -7.99 5.37
N GLN A 429 -8.14 -8.06 4.11
CA GLN A 429 -7.54 -6.92 3.38
C GLN A 429 -8.48 -6.36 2.31
N ALA A 430 -9.71 -6.85 2.25
CA ALA A 430 -10.70 -6.49 1.23
C ALA A 430 -12.10 -6.47 1.85
N PHE A 431 -12.55 -5.30 2.30
CA PHE A 431 -13.91 -5.13 2.82
C PHE A 431 -14.87 -4.72 1.71
N PRO A 432 -16.09 -5.30 1.67
CA PRO A 432 -17.15 -4.92 0.74
C PRO A 432 -17.50 -3.44 0.82
N LEU A 433 -17.94 -2.87 -0.30
CA LEU A 433 -18.33 -1.45 -0.40
C LEU A 433 -19.58 -1.10 0.42
N GLU A 434 -20.39 -2.10 0.73
CA GLU A 434 -21.66 -2.01 1.46
C GLU A 434 -21.44 -1.88 2.96
N VAL A 435 -20.28 -2.27 3.46
CA VAL A 435 -19.91 -2.19 4.89
C VAL A 435 -19.57 -0.75 5.25
N TYR A 436 -20.25 -0.20 6.27
CA TYR A 436 -20.02 1.17 6.71
C TYR A 436 -18.81 1.30 7.62
N ASN A 437 -18.71 0.49 8.67
CA ASN A 437 -17.56 0.42 9.55
C ASN A 437 -16.99 -1.01 9.62
N PRO A 438 -15.99 -1.33 8.80
CA PRO A 438 -15.43 -2.67 8.77
C PRO A 438 -14.91 -3.20 10.11
N LEU A 439 -14.49 -2.31 11.03
CA LEU A 439 -13.98 -2.72 12.35
C LEU A 439 -15.07 -3.38 13.19
N VAL A 440 -16.27 -2.78 13.21
CA VAL A 440 -17.39 -3.22 14.03
C VAL A 440 -18.19 -4.32 13.34
N GLU A 441 -18.36 -4.18 12.02
CA GLU A 441 -19.28 -5.00 11.24
C GLU A 441 -18.65 -6.29 10.70
N VAL A 442 -17.33 -6.34 10.59
CA VAL A 442 -16.58 -7.49 10.02
C VAL A 442 -15.46 -7.95 10.95
N VAL A 443 -14.53 -7.05 11.31
CA VAL A 443 -13.30 -7.43 12.03
C VAL A 443 -13.62 -8.00 13.39
N TRP A 444 -14.41 -7.29 14.18
CA TRP A 444 -14.80 -7.74 15.52
C TRP A 444 -15.59 -9.04 15.51
N PRO A 445 -16.65 -9.19 14.70
CA PRO A 445 -17.39 -10.45 14.60
C PRO A 445 -16.50 -11.63 14.20
N LEU A 446 -15.65 -11.50 13.21
CA LEU A 446 -14.76 -12.59 12.80
C LEU A 446 -13.76 -12.96 13.90
N LEU A 447 -13.10 -11.98 14.51
CA LEU A 447 -12.13 -12.26 15.59
C LEU A 447 -12.81 -12.88 16.82
N SER A 448 -13.97 -12.39 17.23
CA SER A 448 -14.71 -12.93 18.40
C SER A 448 -15.19 -14.37 18.19
N HIS A 449 -15.35 -14.81 16.94
CA HIS A 449 -15.67 -16.19 16.58
C HIS A 449 -14.43 -17.05 16.26
N GLY A 450 -13.21 -16.52 16.51
CA GLY A 450 -11.96 -17.26 16.32
C GLY A 450 -11.47 -17.37 14.88
N TYR A 451 -12.01 -16.56 13.97
CA TYR A 451 -11.56 -16.54 12.57
C TYR A 451 -10.22 -15.82 12.46
N VAL A 452 -9.16 -16.58 12.26
CA VAL A 452 -7.79 -16.10 12.09
C VAL A 452 -7.21 -16.69 10.81
N PRO A 453 -6.53 -15.89 9.97
CA PRO A 453 -5.88 -16.40 8.75
C PRO A 453 -4.83 -17.48 9.02
N ARG A 454 -4.53 -18.27 8.00
CA ARG A 454 -3.53 -19.35 8.05
C ARG A 454 -2.21 -18.85 8.63
N ASN A 455 -1.65 -19.66 9.55
CA ASN A 455 -0.36 -19.38 10.19
C ASN A 455 0.27 -20.67 10.75
N LEU A 456 1.54 -20.60 11.14
CA LEU A 456 2.30 -21.79 11.60
C LEU A 456 1.75 -22.40 12.89
N LEU A 457 1.31 -21.60 13.86
CA LEU A 457 0.73 -22.13 15.10
C LEU A 457 -0.60 -22.83 14.86
N GLN A 458 -1.41 -22.32 13.94
CA GLN A 458 -2.64 -22.98 13.54
C GLN A 458 -2.38 -24.36 12.90
N GLN A 459 -1.34 -24.46 12.08
CA GLN A 459 -0.91 -25.75 11.51
C GLN A 459 -0.41 -26.72 12.59
N ALA A 460 0.17 -26.19 13.68
CA ALA A 460 0.58 -26.96 14.85
C ALA A 460 -0.57 -27.29 15.81
N GLY A 461 -1.84 -26.97 15.45
CA GLY A 461 -3.02 -27.31 16.25
C GLY A 461 -3.44 -26.27 17.28
N VAL A 462 -2.82 -25.07 17.31
CA VAL A 462 -3.23 -23.98 18.22
C VAL A 462 -4.48 -23.29 17.64
N PRO A 463 -5.62 -23.26 18.35
CA PRO A 463 -6.89 -22.79 17.80
C PRO A 463 -7.04 -21.26 17.80
N GLY A 464 -7.81 -20.73 16.85
CA GLY A 464 -8.37 -19.39 16.82
C GLY A 464 -7.39 -18.28 17.17
N LEU A 465 -7.80 -17.36 18.03
CA LEU A 465 -7.01 -16.17 18.42
C LEU A 465 -5.66 -16.52 19.07
N TRP A 466 -5.53 -17.67 19.72
CA TRP A 466 -4.26 -18.10 20.32
C TRP A 466 -3.15 -18.25 19.26
N SER A 467 -3.52 -18.64 18.04
CA SER A 467 -2.56 -18.74 16.92
C SER A 467 -2.08 -17.37 16.41
N ALA A 468 -2.84 -16.30 16.68
CA ALA A 468 -2.50 -14.93 16.30
C ALA A 468 -1.70 -14.17 17.38
N LEU A 469 -1.45 -14.76 18.55
CA LEU A 469 -0.74 -14.10 19.65
C LEU A 469 0.56 -13.39 19.25
N PRO A 470 1.43 -13.94 18.37
CA PRO A 470 2.64 -13.23 17.95
C PRO A 470 2.36 -11.89 17.28
N VAL A 471 1.33 -11.82 16.43
CA VAL A 471 0.93 -10.57 15.78
C VAL A 471 0.30 -9.60 16.77
N LEU A 472 -0.61 -10.08 17.62
CA LEU A 472 -1.27 -9.26 18.62
C LEU A 472 -0.23 -8.67 19.61
N ALA A 473 0.76 -9.47 20.02
CA ALA A 473 1.85 -9.02 20.86
C ALA A 473 2.74 -7.99 20.15
N ALA A 474 3.03 -8.17 18.86
CA ALA A 474 3.79 -7.20 18.07
C ALA A 474 3.04 -5.86 17.95
N LEU A 475 1.74 -5.89 17.66
CA LEU A 475 0.90 -4.68 17.59
C LEU A 475 0.79 -3.99 18.95
N ALA A 476 0.55 -4.74 20.03
CA ALA A 476 0.51 -4.21 21.40
C ALA A 476 1.86 -3.58 21.82
N THR A 477 2.98 -4.21 21.45
CA THR A 477 4.31 -3.66 21.68
C THR A 477 4.50 -2.34 20.92
N ALA A 478 4.09 -2.26 19.66
CA ALA A 478 4.18 -1.03 18.88
C ALA A 478 3.31 0.08 19.49
N ILE A 479 2.09 -0.22 19.92
CA ILE A 479 1.19 0.72 20.63
C ILE A 479 1.86 1.23 21.92
N ALA A 480 2.40 0.34 22.76
CA ALA A 480 3.09 0.72 23.99
C ALA A 480 4.31 1.60 23.73
N LEU A 481 5.11 1.31 22.68
CA LEU A 481 6.24 2.13 22.27
C LEU A 481 5.82 3.54 21.84
N LEU A 482 4.68 3.67 21.14
CA LEU A 482 4.12 4.95 20.70
C LEU A 482 3.61 5.77 21.88
N LEU A 483 2.82 5.18 22.77
CA LEU A 483 2.24 5.86 23.92
C LEU A 483 3.29 6.32 24.95
N THR A 484 4.38 5.56 25.10
CA THR A 484 5.49 5.91 26.00
C THR A 484 6.58 6.78 25.34
N ALA A 485 6.49 7.07 24.05
CA ALA A 485 7.49 7.86 23.31
C ALA A 485 7.73 9.26 23.92
N PRO A 486 6.73 10.02 24.42
CA PRO A 486 6.95 11.32 25.06
C PRO A 486 7.88 11.25 26.26
N LEU A 487 7.75 10.23 27.12
CA LEU A 487 8.60 10.02 28.31
C LEU A 487 10.06 9.72 27.95
N ARG A 488 10.32 9.22 26.77
CA ARG A 488 11.68 8.96 26.28
C ARG A 488 12.37 10.21 25.75
N ILE A 489 11.59 11.29 25.50
CA ILE A 489 12.12 12.62 25.15
C ILE A 489 12.36 13.43 26.41
N ASP A 490 11.40 13.43 27.31
CA ASP A 490 11.44 14.10 28.58
C ASP A 490 10.85 13.19 29.69
N PRO A 491 11.67 12.56 30.53
CA PRO A 491 11.20 11.63 31.55
C PRO A 491 10.24 12.23 32.59
N VAL A 492 10.23 13.56 32.72
CA VAL A 492 9.33 14.28 33.63
C VAL A 492 8.02 14.68 32.98
N ALA A 493 7.90 14.49 31.65
CA ALA A 493 6.74 14.91 30.81
C ALA A 493 5.49 14.03 31.00
N ARG A 494 5.00 13.89 32.25
CA ARG A 494 3.78 13.11 32.55
C ARG A 494 2.50 13.68 31.94
N ARG A 495 2.42 15.00 31.74
CA ARG A 495 1.25 15.64 31.12
C ARG A 495 1.07 15.25 29.65
N PRO A 496 2.09 15.35 28.75
CA PRO A 496 2.00 14.86 27.39
C PRO A 496 1.64 13.36 27.29
N GLU A 497 2.20 12.49 28.16
CA GLU A 497 1.86 11.07 28.20
C GLU A 497 0.37 10.84 28.50
N ARG A 498 -0.16 11.48 29.57
CA ARG A 498 -1.59 11.36 29.94
C ARG A 498 -2.50 11.84 28.81
N LEU A 499 -2.12 12.94 28.14
CA LEU A 499 -2.84 13.44 26.97
C LEU A 499 -2.80 12.40 25.85
N ALA A 500 -1.66 11.77 25.57
CA ALA A 500 -1.55 10.72 24.58
C ALA A 500 -2.50 9.56 24.86
N LEU A 501 -2.56 9.09 26.10
CA LEU A 501 -3.49 8.03 26.52
C LEU A 501 -4.95 8.45 26.33
N ALA A 502 -5.33 9.67 26.75
CA ALA A 502 -6.69 10.17 26.59
C ALA A 502 -7.10 10.30 25.11
N ILE A 503 -6.22 10.88 24.27
CA ILE A 503 -6.49 11.02 22.83
C ILE A 503 -6.56 9.65 22.14
N ALA A 504 -5.66 8.71 22.46
CA ALA A 504 -5.71 7.36 21.90
C ALA A 504 -7.02 6.67 22.25
N ALA A 505 -7.48 6.78 23.50
CA ALA A 505 -8.76 6.22 23.93
C ALA A 505 -9.94 6.85 23.20
N LEU A 506 -9.99 8.19 23.06
CA LEU A 506 -11.06 8.89 22.36
C LEU A 506 -11.09 8.55 20.85
N LEU A 507 -9.93 8.52 20.18
CA LEU A 507 -9.85 8.12 18.78
C LEU A 507 -10.26 6.66 18.59
N GLY A 508 -9.76 5.76 19.44
CA GLY A 508 -10.15 4.36 19.43
C GLY A 508 -11.65 4.19 19.66
N LEU A 509 -12.23 4.87 20.65
CA LEU A 509 -13.67 4.85 20.87
C LEU A 509 -14.43 5.30 19.62
N ALA A 510 -14.04 6.43 19.02
CA ALA A 510 -14.69 6.94 17.80
C ALA A 510 -14.59 5.94 16.63
N GLN A 511 -13.44 5.28 16.45
CA GLN A 511 -13.26 4.29 15.40
C GLN A 511 -14.09 3.02 15.61
N TRP A 512 -14.20 2.54 16.85
CA TRP A 512 -14.84 1.27 17.19
C TRP A 512 -16.33 1.40 17.57
N THR A 513 -16.90 2.61 17.60
CA THR A 513 -18.32 2.83 17.89
C THR A 513 -19.11 3.48 16.77
N ALA A 514 -18.43 3.98 15.71
CA ALA A 514 -19.11 4.55 14.56
C ALA A 514 -19.91 3.46 13.82
N THR A 515 -21.23 3.54 13.84
CA THR A 515 -22.13 2.58 13.17
C THR A 515 -23.11 3.31 12.27
N ALA A 516 -23.57 2.65 11.20
CA ALA A 516 -24.76 3.00 10.46
C ALA A 516 -25.82 1.92 10.68
N GLY A 517 -27.06 2.25 10.43
CA GLY A 517 -28.16 1.26 10.50
C GLY A 517 -27.94 0.09 9.53
N ASP A 518 -28.44 -1.08 9.89
CA ASP A 518 -28.35 -2.28 9.06
C ASP A 518 -29.07 -2.11 7.72
N SER A 519 -28.44 -2.60 6.65
CA SER A 519 -29.06 -2.69 5.33
C SER A 519 -29.03 -4.14 4.80
N PRO A 520 -29.98 -4.55 3.94
CA PRO A 520 -29.93 -5.87 3.30
C PRO A 520 -28.65 -6.12 2.50
N ALA A 521 -28.11 -5.08 1.83
CA ALA A 521 -26.87 -5.17 1.08
C ALA A 521 -25.67 -5.42 2.00
N HIS A 522 -25.59 -4.74 3.16
CA HIS A 522 -24.59 -4.98 4.20
C HIS A 522 -24.64 -6.43 4.69
N SER A 523 -25.81 -6.92 5.12
CA SER A 523 -25.97 -8.30 5.59
C SER A 523 -25.58 -9.34 4.53
N GLY A 524 -25.84 -9.06 3.25
CA GLY A 524 -25.40 -9.88 2.11
C GLY A 524 -23.89 -9.92 1.97
N ALA A 525 -23.20 -8.77 2.08
CA ALA A 525 -21.76 -8.67 1.98
C ALA A 525 -21.04 -9.39 3.13
N VAL A 526 -21.55 -9.27 4.35
CA VAL A 526 -20.99 -9.99 5.52
C VAL A 526 -21.19 -11.49 5.40
N ARG A 527 -22.36 -11.97 4.96
CA ARG A 527 -22.60 -13.39 4.67
C ARG A 527 -21.67 -13.93 3.59
N PHE A 528 -21.40 -13.15 2.53
CA PHE A 528 -20.46 -13.55 1.51
C PHE A 528 -19.04 -13.70 2.07
N LEU A 529 -18.57 -12.78 2.90
CA LEU A 529 -17.27 -12.90 3.56
C LEU A 529 -17.20 -14.14 4.46
N ALA A 530 -18.24 -14.41 5.25
CA ALA A 530 -18.34 -15.61 6.05
C ALA A 530 -18.25 -16.88 5.17
N SER A 531 -18.95 -16.92 4.04
CA SER A 531 -18.90 -18.05 3.11
C SER A 531 -17.52 -18.29 2.47
N VAL A 532 -16.72 -17.25 2.33
CA VAL A 532 -15.31 -17.37 1.87
C VAL A 532 -14.45 -18.04 2.92
N TRP A 533 -14.72 -17.79 4.21
CA TRP A 533 -14.04 -18.43 5.34
C TRP A 533 -14.54 -19.86 5.63
N GLU A 534 -15.85 -20.05 5.60
CA GLU A 534 -16.52 -21.26 6.08
C GLU A 534 -16.14 -22.55 5.35
N PRO A 535 -15.86 -22.59 4.04
CA PRO A 535 -15.46 -23.82 3.37
C PRO A 535 -14.19 -24.46 3.94
N ASN A 536 -13.33 -23.63 4.58
CA ASN A 536 -12.14 -24.06 5.30
C ASN A 536 -11.98 -23.18 6.55
N PRO A 537 -12.87 -23.27 7.54
CA PRO A 537 -12.74 -22.46 8.74
C PRO A 537 -11.42 -22.79 9.44
N PRO A 538 -10.75 -21.82 10.07
CA PRO A 538 -9.58 -22.07 10.87
C PRO A 538 -9.90 -23.05 12.01
N PRO A 539 -8.96 -23.93 12.45
CA PRO A 539 -9.18 -24.76 13.62
C PRO A 539 -9.60 -23.93 14.82
N GLY A 540 -10.66 -24.37 15.51
CA GLY A 540 -11.22 -23.66 16.67
C GLY A 540 -12.15 -22.49 16.34
N ALA A 541 -12.43 -22.20 15.06
CA ALA A 541 -13.46 -21.23 14.70
C ALA A 541 -14.86 -21.71 15.09
N GLN A 542 -15.67 -20.81 15.64
CA GLN A 542 -17.08 -21.07 15.88
C GLN A 542 -17.90 -20.71 14.62
N PRO A 543 -19.08 -21.33 14.41
CA PRO A 543 -19.96 -20.95 13.32
C PRO A 543 -20.29 -19.43 13.38
N PHE A 544 -20.03 -18.74 12.28
CA PHE A 544 -20.34 -17.33 12.16
C PHE A 544 -21.76 -17.16 11.60
N SER A 545 -22.65 -16.63 12.42
CA SER A 545 -23.99 -16.23 11.99
C SER A 545 -24.06 -14.71 12.06
N PRO A 546 -24.07 -14.01 10.92
CA PRO A 546 -24.34 -12.57 10.92
C PRO A 546 -25.78 -12.36 11.42
N ARG A 547 -25.94 -11.55 12.45
CA ARG A 547 -27.25 -11.13 12.96
C ARG A 547 -27.96 -10.23 11.98
#